data_3f1ccaa79b20b9644d747762bf877a33
#
_entry.id   3f1ccaa79b20b9644d747762bf877a33
#
_cell.length_a   1.000
_cell.length_b   1.000
_cell.length_c   1.000
_cell.angle_alpha   90.00
_cell.angle_beta   90.00
_cell.angle_gamma   90.00
#
_symmetry.space_group_name_H-M   'P 1'
#
loop_
_entity.id
_entity.type
_entity.pdbx_description
1 polymer ?
#
loop_
_entity_poly.entity_id
_entity_poly.type
_entity_poly.pdbx_seq_one_letter_code
_entity_poly.pdbx_strand_id
1 'polypeptide(L)'
;AMIVYFWNMSGNLDNSWAFVIFYAICSSSRLAKFNIASFEKADEESKEIRFFKGISTPAAAGMVLLPMMFYFRFGNDFFLNPFISVLTIIISAILMITNIPTYSLKGIKIERKVIPFIIILCAGFISLLITDFWLAMILFISIYLLTIPLALFEGRNLSNFK
;
A
#
# COMPACT_ATOMS: atom_id res chain seq x y z
N ALA A 1 -1.97 -10.10 6.75
CA ALA A 1 -3.11 -10.17 7.67
C ALA A 1 -2.94 -11.30 8.71
N MET A 2 -2.54 -12.49 8.29
CA MET A 2 -2.36 -13.65 9.19
C MET A 2 -1.36 -13.37 10.33
N ILE A 3 -0.24 -12.73 10.05
CA ILE A 3 0.77 -12.35 11.05
C ILE A 3 0.16 -11.46 12.13
N VAL A 4 -0.61 -10.45 11.74
CA VAL A 4 -1.27 -9.50 12.65
C VAL A 4 -2.36 -10.20 13.47
N TYR A 5 -3.07 -11.16 12.86
CA TYR A 5 -4.03 -11.99 13.56
C TYR A 5 -3.38 -12.75 14.74
N PHE A 6 -2.29 -13.48 14.48
CA PHE A 6 -1.61 -14.24 15.52
C PHE A 6 -0.89 -13.35 16.54
N TRP A 7 -0.43 -12.17 16.11
CA TRP A 7 0.26 -11.24 17.00
C TRP A 7 -0.67 -10.59 18.02
N ASN A 8 -1.89 -10.21 17.65
CA ASN A 8 -2.71 -9.34 18.51
C ASN A 8 -4.20 -9.71 18.59
N MET A 9 -4.75 -10.41 17.60
CA MET A 9 -6.19 -10.65 17.52
C MET A 9 -6.58 -12.03 18.06
N SER A 10 -5.68 -13.01 17.97
CA SER A 10 -5.91 -14.37 18.45
C SER A 10 -6.01 -14.38 19.97
N GLY A 11 -7.19 -14.73 20.49
CA GLY A 11 -7.48 -14.74 21.93
C GLY A 11 -8.06 -13.45 22.51
N ASN A 12 -8.02 -12.33 21.78
CA ASN A 12 -8.58 -11.05 22.24
C ASN A 12 -9.94 -10.72 21.61
N LEU A 13 -10.25 -11.30 20.46
CA LEU A 13 -11.51 -11.09 19.75
C LEU A 13 -12.04 -12.40 19.18
N ASP A 14 -13.24 -12.77 19.59
CA ASP A 14 -13.95 -13.91 19.01
C ASP A 14 -14.25 -13.65 17.53
N ASN A 15 -14.11 -14.70 16.70
CA ASN A 15 -14.37 -14.63 15.26
C ASN A 15 -13.50 -13.64 14.46
N SER A 16 -12.40 -13.14 15.01
CA SER A 16 -11.48 -12.21 14.33
C SER A 16 -10.83 -12.79 13.06
N TRP A 17 -10.80 -14.11 12.91
CA TRP A 17 -10.36 -14.81 11.69
C TRP A 17 -11.18 -14.43 10.46
N ALA A 18 -12.45 -14.03 10.63
CA ALA A 18 -13.32 -13.61 9.53
C ALA A 18 -12.76 -12.37 8.79
N PHE A 19 -12.12 -11.43 9.50
CA PHE A 19 -11.49 -10.26 8.89
C PHE A 19 -10.27 -10.64 8.05
N VAL A 20 -9.54 -11.68 8.46
CA VAL A 20 -8.40 -12.20 7.69
C VAL A 20 -8.87 -12.85 6.39
N ILE A 21 -9.95 -13.64 6.44
CA ILE A 21 -10.57 -14.23 5.24
C ILE A 21 -11.10 -13.13 4.33
N PHE A 22 -11.79 -12.13 4.86
CA PHE A 22 -12.27 -10.99 4.09
C PHE A 22 -11.12 -10.30 3.34
N TYR A 23 -10.00 -10.04 4.02
CA TYR A 23 -8.81 -9.48 3.39
C TYR A 23 -8.25 -10.38 2.28
N ALA A 24 -8.21 -11.69 2.51
CA ALA A 24 -7.72 -12.65 1.51
C ALA A 24 -8.59 -12.68 0.26
N ILE A 25 -9.93 -12.64 0.41
CA ILE A 25 -10.88 -12.56 -0.71
C ILE A 25 -10.68 -11.27 -1.50
N CYS A 26 -10.54 -10.14 -0.82
CA CYS A 26 -10.28 -8.83 -1.44
C CYS A 26 -8.95 -8.84 -2.23
N SER A 27 -7.90 -9.42 -1.65
CA SER A 27 -6.59 -9.55 -2.29
C SER A 27 -6.64 -10.44 -3.54
N SER A 28 -7.33 -11.58 -3.46
CA SER A 28 -7.52 -12.49 -4.60
C SER A 28 -8.32 -11.84 -5.72
N SER A 29 -9.41 -11.14 -5.38
CA SER A 29 -10.24 -10.40 -6.34
C SER A 29 -9.44 -9.32 -7.07
N ARG A 30 -8.55 -8.63 -6.36
CA ARG A 30 -7.64 -7.65 -6.96
C ARG A 30 -6.67 -8.29 -7.93
N LEU A 31 -6.07 -9.42 -7.56
CA LEU A 31 -5.13 -10.15 -8.43
C LEU A 31 -5.84 -10.63 -9.70
N ALA A 32 -7.07 -11.14 -9.59
CA ALA A 32 -7.88 -11.53 -10.74
C ALA A 32 -8.13 -10.34 -11.69
N LYS A 33 -8.56 -9.18 -11.16
CA LYS A 33 -8.74 -7.96 -11.96
C LYS A 33 -7.45 -7.51 -12.67
N PHE A 34 -6.31 -7.61 -11.98
CA PHE A 34 -5.02 -7.25 -12.56
C PHE A 34 -4.63 -8.19 -13.70
N ASN A 35 -4.86 -9.50 -13.55
CA ASN A 35 -4.57 -10.49 -14.59
C ASN A 35 -5.45 -10.25 -15.83
N ILE A 36 -6.76 -10.07 -15.68
CA ILE A 36 -7.65 -9.75 -16.78
C ILE A 36 -7.19 -8.49 -17.54
N ALA A 37 -6.93 -7.40 -16.79
CA ALA A 37 -6.46 -6.15 -17.38
C ALA A 37 -5.09 -6.28 -18.09
N SER A 38 -4.25 -7.23 -17.71
CA SER A 38 -2.97 -7.48 -18.40
C SER A 38 -3.15 -8.30 -19.69
N PHE A 39 -4.13 -9.21 -19.75
CA PHE A 39 -4.48 -9.93 -20.97
C PHE A 39 -5.13 -9.02 -22.03
N GLU A 40 -6.09 -8.17 -21.62
CA GLU A 40 -6.73 -7.20 -22.53
C GLU A 40 -5.74 -6.19 -23.13
N LYS A 41 -4.67 -5.84 -22.42
CA LYS A 41 -3.62 -4.94 -22.90
C LYS A 41 -2.66 -5.57 -23.90
N ALA A 42 -2.57 -6.88 -23.98
CA ALA A 42 -1.73 -7.57 -24.95
C ALA A 42 -2.28 -7.41 -26.39
N ASP A 43 -3.59 -7.13 -26.53
CA ASP A 43 -4.29 -6.99 -27.80
C ASP A 43 -4.41 -5.52 -28.29
N GLU A 44 -4.18 -4.53 -27.43
CA GLU A 44 -4.23 -3.10 -27.79
C GLU A 44 -2.85 -2.45 -27.69
N GLU A 45 -2.21 -2.16 -28.83
CA GLU A 45 -1.00 -1.34 -28.91
C GLU A 45 -1.26 0.07 -28.34
N SER A 46 -0.45 0.44 -27.32
CA SER A 46 -0.16 1.81 -26.90
C SER A 46 -1.32 2.72 -26.47
N LYS A 47 -1.78 2.55 -25.22
CA LYS A 47 -2.17 3.70 -24.40
C LYS A 47 -1.34 3.70 -23.13
N GLU A 48 -0.47 4.70 -22.96
CA GLU A 48 0.29 4.95 -21.73
C GLU A 48 -0.69 5.09 -20.55
N ILE A 49 -0.81 4.02 -19.75
CA ILE A 49 -1.67 4.07 -18.58
C ILE A 49 -0.83 4.65 -17.43
N ARG A 50 -1.03 5.92 -17.17
CA ARG A 50 -0.38 6.66 -16.07
C ARG A 50 -0.89 6.24 -14.68
N PHE A 51 -2.06 5.61 -14.59
CA PHE A 51 -2.68 5.29 -13.31
C PHE A 51 -3.08 3.81 -13.25
N PHE A 52 -2.76 3.17 -12.12
CA PHE A 52 -3.31 1.87 -11.75
C PHE A 52 -4.63 2.06 -11.00
N LYS A 53 -5.56 1.11 -11.11
CA LYS A 53 -6.79 1.08 -10.33
C LYS A 53 -6.54 0.36 -8.99
N GLY A 54 -6.75 1.05 -7.86
CA GLY A 54 -6.60 0.54 -6.51
C GLY A 54 -5.16 0.50 -5.98
N ILE A 55 -5.00 0.32 -4.65
CA ILE A 55 -3.69 0.24 -3.98
C ILE A 55 -2.97 -1.06 -4.34
N SER A 56 -1.63 -1.01 -4.50
CA SER A 56 -0.83 -2.20 -4.77
C SER A 56 -0.88 -3.20 -3.60
N THR A 57 -0.89 -4.51 -3.92
CA THR A 57 -0.96 -5.57 -2.88
C THR A 57 0.16 -5.48 -1.85
N PRO A 58 1.44 -5.20 -2.21
CA PRO A 58 2.50 -5.03 -1.23
C PRO A 58 2.26 -3.83 -0.29
N ALA A 59 1.71 -2.73 -0.81
CA ALA A 59 1.42 -1.56 0.02
C ALA A 59 0.25 -1.81 0.98
N ALA A 60 -0.80 -2.53 0.54
CA ALA A 60 -1.87 -2.95 1.43
C ALA A 60 -1.37 -3.89 2.53
N ALA A 61 -0.45 -4.81 2.21
CA ALA A 61 0.19 -5.66 3.20
C ALA A 61 1.00 -4.83 4.23
N GLY A 62 1.76 -3.85 3.75
CA GLY A 62 2.49 -2.91 4.61
C GLY A 62 1.54 -2.13 5.53
N MET A 63 0.42 -1.65 5.01
CA MET A 63 -0.59 -0.92 5.79
C MET A 63 -1.18 -1.77 6.93
N VAL A 64 -1.44 -3.05 6.68
CA VAL A 64 -1.92 -3.98 7.72
C VAL A 64 -0.86 -4.20 8.80
N LEU A 65 0.43 -4.16 8.45
CA LEU A 65 1.54 -4.33 9.39
C LEU A 65 1.88 -3.05 10.18
N LEU A 66 1.36 -1.89 9.79
CA LEU A 66 1.68 -0.61 10.43
C LEU A 66 1.49 -0.60 11.95
N PRO A 67 0.37 -1.06 12.55
CA PRO A 67 0.19 -1.06 13.99
C PRO A 67 1.29 -1.87 14.71
N MET A 68 1.64 -3.02 14.16
CA MET A 68 2.70 -3.88 14.68
C MET A 68 4.08 -3.18 14.61
N MET A 69 4.38 -2.49 13.49
CA MET A 69 5.63 -1.74 13.33
C MET A 69 5.72 -0.56 14.29
N PHE A 70 4.63 0.18 14.49
CA PHE A 70 4.56 1.25 15.47
C PHE A 70 4.78 0.77 16.89
N TYR A 71 4.16 -0.36 17.26
CA TYR A 71 4.38 -0.97 18.56
C TYR A 71 5.84 -1.34 18.79
N PHE A 72 6.47 -2.03 17.85
CA PHE A 72 7.87 -2.43 17.98
C PHE A 72 8.85 -1.26 18.02
N ARG A 73 8.52 -0.14 17.39
CA ARG A 73 9.40 1.03 17.39
C ARG A 73 9.21 1.96 18.57
N PHE A 74 7.98 2.19 18.99
CA PHE A 74 7.65 3.19 20.00
C PHE A 74 7.24 2.60 21.35
N GLY A 75 6.97 1.29 21.44
CA GLY A 75 6.56 0.63 22.67
C GLY A 75 5.22 1.11 23.23
N ASN A 76 4.36 1.71 22.41
CA ASN A 76 3.12 2.28 22.88
C ASN A 76 1.99 1.24 22.83
N ASP A 77 1.43 0.89 23.99
CA ASP A 77 0.36 -0.09 24.16
C ASP A 77 -0.94 0.26 23.42
N PHE A 78 -1.11 1.51 23.00
CA PHE A 78 -2.23 1.92 22.16
C PHE A 78 -2.33 1.07 20.89
N PHE A 79 -1.20 0.73 20.26
CA PHE A 79 -1.16 -0.09 19.05
C PHE A 79 -1.39 -1.59 19.32
N LEU A 80 -1.37 -2.02 20.57
CA LEU A 80 -1.77 -3.37 20.99
C LEU A 80 -3.30 -3.55 21.02
N ASN A 81 -4.07 -2.49 20.81
CA ASN A 81 -5.52 -2.61 20.77
C ASN A 81 -5.95 -3.39 19.51
N PRO A 82 -6.63 -4.56 19.68
CA PRO A 82 -7.02 -5.41 18.55
C PRO A 82 -7.97 -4.72 17.57
N PHE A 83 -8.75 -3.73 18.03
CA PHE A 83 -9.61 -2.92 17.16
C PHE A 83 -8.84 -2.12 16.11
N ILE A 84 -7.64 -1.63 16.44
CA ILE A 84 -6.78 -0.93 15.48
C ILE A 84 -6.32 -1.88 14.39
N SER A 85 -5.94 -3.10 14.75
CA SER A 85 -5.55 -4.14 13.79
C SER A 85 -6.71 -4.54 12.86
N VAL A 86 -7.91 -4.70 13.40
CA VAL A 86 -9.12 -4.96 12.61
C VAL A 86 -9.39 -3.80 11.65
N LEU A 87 -9.34 -2.57 12.14
CA LEU A 87 -9.59 -1.37 11.33
C LEU A 87 -8.61 -1.25 10.17
N THR A 88 -7.32 -1.47 10.39
CA THR A 88 -6.30 -1.44 9.33
C THR A 88 -6.49 -2.56 8.31
N ILE A 89 -6.91 -3.76 8.71
CA ILE A 89 -7.25 -4.86 7.82
C ILE A 89 -8.46 -4.48 6.93
N ILE A 90 -9.53 -3.96 7.51
CA ILE A 90 -10.74 -3.58 6.77
C ILE A 90 -10.45 -2.44 5.79
N ILE A 91 -9.79 -1.37 6.24
CA ILE A 91 -9.46 -0.23 5.39
C ILE A 91 -8.57 -0.66 4.23
N SER A 92 -7.53 -1.44 4.47
CA SER A 92 -6.63 -1.92 3.41
C SER A 92 -7.35 -2.84 2.42
N ALA A 93 -8.24 -3.71 2.88
CA ALA A 93 -9.06 -4.58 2.03
C ALA A 93 -9.99 -3.78 1.11
N ILE A 94 -10.68 -2.77 1.65
CA ILE A 94 -11.56 -1.88 0.87
C ILE A 94 -10.74 -1.09 -0.17
N LEU A 95 -9.61 -0.51 0.23
CA LEU A 95 -8.74 0.25 -0.66
C LEU A 95 -8.15 -0.58 -1.81
N MET A 96 -7.99 -1.89 -1.62
CA MET A 96 -7.56 -2.81 -2.69
C MET A 96 -8.62 -3.01 -3.78
N ILE A 97 -9.91 -3.03 -3.41
CA ILE A 97 -11.02 -3.25 -4.37
C ILE A 97 -11.45 -1.95 -5.04
N THR A 98 -11.30 -0.81 -4.34
CA THR A 98 -11.72 0.50 -4.83
C THR A 98 -10.93 0.91 -6.07
N ASN A 99 -11.61 1.47 -7.07
CA ASN A 99 -11.01 1.94 -8.32
C ASN A 99 -10.30 3.31 -8.16
N ILE A 100 -9.52 3.49 -7.10
CA ILE A 100 -8.76 4.72 -6.86
C ILE A 100 -7.59 4.76 -7.82
N PRO A 101 -7.39 5.86 -8.59
CA PRO A 101 -6.21 6.02 -9.41
C PRO A 101 -4.97 6.14 -8.51
N THR A 102 -4.01 5.25 -8.69
CA THR A 102 -2.70 5.32 -8.03
C THR A 102 -1.63 5.57 -9.07
N TYR A 103 -0.61 6.36 -8.71
CA TYR A 103 0.47 6.66 -9.63
C TYR A 103 1.18 5.39 -10.11
N SER A 104 1.36 5.28 -11.43
CA SER A 104 2.22 4.29 -12.04
C SER A 104 3.61 4.90 -12.24
N LEU A 105 4.63 4.22 -11.74
CA LEU A 105 6.03 4.60 -12.01
C LEU A 105 6.46 4.33 -13.46
N LYS A 106 5.62 3.62 -14.24
CA LYS A 106 5.85 3.39 -15.66
C LYS A 106 5.64 4.70 -16.44
N GLY A 107 6.68 5.16 -17.10
CA GLY A 107 6.61 6.34 -17.98
C GLY A 107 7.18 7.63 -17.38
N ILE A 108 7.73 7.61 -16.17
CA ILE A 108 8.48 8.76 -15.64
C ILE A 108 9.78 8.88 -16.44
N LYS A 109 9.85 9.90 -17.31
CA LYS A 109 11.09 10.29 -17.98
C LYS A 109 11.98 11.00 -16.97
N ILE A 110 12.94 10.27 -16.40
CA ILE A 110 13.89 10.82 -15.43
C ILE A 110 14.89 11.66 -16.19
N GLU A 111 14.90 12.97 -15.95
CA GLU A 111 15.93 13.86 -16.47
C GLU A 111 17.30 13.49 -15.84
N ARG A 112 18.37 13.53 -16.64
CA ARG A 112 19.72 13.20 -16.18
C ARG A 112 20.17 14.03 -14.98
N LYS A 113 19.65 15.23 -14.80
CA LYS A 113 19.92 16.12 -13.67
C LYS A 113 19.38 15.61 -12.32
N VAL A 114 18.34 14.77 -12.35
CA VAL A 114 17.69 14.23 -11.14
C VAL A 114 18.36 12.93 -10.65
N ILE A 115 19.14 12.27 -11.51
CA ILE A 115 19.81 11.00 -11.18
C ILE A 115 20.66 11.08 -9.90
N PRO A 116 21.57 12.07 -9.72
CA PRO A 116 22.39 12.14 -8.52
C PRO A 116 21.56 12.34 -7.25
N PHE A 117 20.48 13.08 -7.32
CA PHE A 117 19.56 13.27 -6.20
C PHE A 117 18.86 11.96 -5.80
N ILE A 118 18.42 11.16 -6.79
CA ILE A 118 17.83 9.84 -6.55
C ILE A 118 18.84 8.89 -5.87
N ILE A 119 20.10 8.91 -6.30
CA ILE A 119 21.16 8.08 -5.71
C ILE A 119 21.36 8.46 -4.23
N ILE A 120 21.44 9.74 -3.92
CA ILE A 120 21.57 10.23 -2.53
C ILE A 120 20.37 9.79 -1.68
N LEU A 121 19.16 9.92 -2.22
CA LEU A 121 17.94 9.49 -1.54
C LEU A 121 17.93 7.98 -1.27
N CYS A 122 18.33 7.17 -2.25
CA CYS A 122 18.44 5.72 -2.09
C CYS A 122 19.51 5.35 -1.06
N ALA A 123 20.68 6.00 -1.10
CA ALA A 123 21.73 5.77 -0.12
C ALA A 123 21.29 6.13 1.30
N GLY A 124 20.58 7.26 1.46
CA GLY A 124 20.00 7.66 2.74
C GLY A 124 18.95 6.67 3.25
N PHE A 125 18.11 6.15 2.36
CA PHE A 125 17.10 5.14 2.73
C PHE A 125 17.76 3.82 3.15
N ILE A 126 18.80 3.37 2.43
CA ILE A 126 19.56 2.16 2.79
C ILE A 126 20.25 2.34 4.15
N SER A 127 20.85 3.52 4.41
CA SER A 127 21.46 3.84 5.69
C SER A 127 20.43 3.77 6.82
N LEU A 128 19.22 4.30 6.60
CA LEU A 128 18.14 4.28 7.56
C LEU A 128 17.62 2.85 7.81
N LEU A 129 17.56 2.00 6.78
CA LEU A 129 17.20 0.59 6.91
C LEU A 129 18.17 -0.19 7.81
N ILE A 130 19.47 0.14 7.73
CA ILE A 130 20.50 -0.52 8.54
C ILE A 130 20.44 -0.04 9.99
N THR A 131 20.16 1.26 10.20
CA THR A 131 20.14 1.88 11.54
C THR A 131 18.85 1.59 12.28
N ASP A 132 17.72 1.73 11.64
CA ASP A 132 16.39 1.65 12.25
C ASP A 132 15.38 1.06 11.25
N PHE A 133 15.38 -0.28 11.13
CA PHE A 133 14.55 -1.01 10.18
C PHE A 133 13.04 -0.66 10.30
N TRP A 134 12.53 -0.61 11.53
CA TRP A 134 11.11 -0.34 11.77
C TRP A 134 10.72 1.07 11.34
N LEU A 135 11.54 2.06 11.64
CA LEU A 135 11.31 3.44 11.27
C LEU A 135 11.37 3.62 9.74
N ALA A 136 12.32 2.99 9.07
CA ALA A 136 12.43 3.03 7.62
C ALA A 136 11.17 2.48 6.93
N MET A 137 10.66 1.34 7.41
CA MET A 137 9.44 0.73 6.88
C MET A 137 8.20 1.59 7.13
N ILE A 138 8.05 2.17 8.32
CA ILE A 138 6.95 3.09 8.65
C ILE A 138 6.98 4.29 7.70
N LEU A 139 8.15 4.92 7.51
CA LEU A 139 8.30 6.06 6.61
C LEU A 139 7.94 5.70 5.18
N PHE A 140 8.46 4.57 4.68
CA PHE A 140 8.19 4.12 3.31
C PHE A 140 6.70 3.92 3.05
N ILE A 141 6.00 3.23 3.95
CA ILE A 141 4.57 2.98 3.82
C ILE A 141 3.79 4.30 3.99
N SER A 142 4.17 5.16 4.92
CA SER A 142 3.51 6.45 5.17
C SER A 142 3.63 7.39 3.96
N ILE A 143 4.82 7.48 3.36
CA ILE A 143 5.03 8.27 2.13
C ILE A 143 4.14 7.73 1.01
N TYR A 144 4.09 6.39 0.83
CA TYR A 144 3.23 5.79 -0.18
C TYR A 144 1.74 6.12 0.07
N LEU A 145 1.27 6.04 1.32
CA LEU A 145 -0.11 6.38 1.66
C LEU A 145 -0.44 7.85 1.37
N LEU A 146 0.51 8.76 1.55
CA LEU A 146 0.35 10.18 1.22
C LEU A 146 0.23 10.42 -0.30
N THR A 147 0.77 9.55 -1.14
CA THR A 147 0.61 9.67 -2.60
C THR A 147 -0.82 9.36 -3.07
N ILE A 148 -1.60 8.60 -2.29
CA ILE A 148 -2.97 8.21 -2.67
C ILE A 148 -3.90 9.42 -2.76
N PRO A 149 -4.04 10.30 -1.73
CA PRO A 149 -4.89 11.47 -1.84
C PRO A 149 -4.40 12.44 -2.91
N LEU A 150 -3.07 12.57 -3.11
CA LEU A 150 -2.52 13.41 -4.18
C LEU A 150 -2.95 12.91 -5.57
N ALA A 151 -2.87 11.59 -5.80
CA ALA A 151 -3.32 10.98 -7.05
C ALA A 151 -4.84 11.14 -7.28
N LEU A 152 -5.63 11.14 -6.20
CA LEU A 152 -7.09 11.40 -6.27
C LEU A 152 -7.39 12.84 -6.70
N PHE A 153 -6.67 13.83 -6.15
CA PHE A 153 -6.86 15.23 -6.51
C PHE A 153 -6.49 15.51 -7.97
N GLU A 154 -5.41 14.92 -8.44
CA GLU A 154 -4.93 15.11 -9.82
C GLU A 154 -5.78 14.34 -10.83
N GLY A 155 -6.17 13.10 -10.52
CA GLY A 155 -7.07 12.29 -11.36
C GLY A 155 -8.45 12.91 -11.55
N ARG A 156 -8.95 13.64 -10.54
CA ARG A 156 -10.22 14.36 -10.60
C ARG A 156 -10.17 15.58 -11.52
N ASN A 157 -9.05 16.28 -11.55
CA ASN A 157 -8.83 17.41 -12.46
C ASN A 157 -8.77 16.97 -13.93
N LEU A 158 -8.19 15.80 -14.22
CA LEU A 158 -8.10 15.28 -15.59
C LEU A 158 -9.44 14.74 -16.12
N SER A 159 -10.37 14.32 -15.27
CA SER A 159 -11.70 13.87 -15.67
C SER A 159 -12.64 15.02 -16.03
N ASN A 160 -12.37 16.24 -15.54
CA ASN A 160 -13.15 17.45 -15.85
C ASN A 160 -12.75 18.14 -17.19
N PHE A 161 -11.73 17.62 -17.87
CA PHE A 161 -11.27 18.12 -19.17
C PHE A 161 -11.61 17.19 -20.35
N LYS A 162 -12.56 16.25 -20.17
CA LYS A 162 -13.11 15.43 -21.27
C LYS A 162 -14.57 15.73 -21.52
#